data_8b93d089f6878a2aaf5a72ba75a1469e
#
_entry.id   8b93d089f6878a2aaf5a72ba75a1469e
#
_cell.length_a   1.000
_cell.length_b   1.000
_cell.length_c   1.000
_cell.angle_alpha   90.00
_cell.angle_beta   90.00
_cell.angle_gamma   90.00
#
_symmetry.space_group_name_H-M   'P 1'
#
loop_
_entity.id
_entity.type
_entity.pdbx_description
1 polymer ?
#
loop_
_entity_poly.entity_id
_entity_poly.type
_entity_poly.pdbx_seq_one_letter_code
_entity_poly.pdbx_strand_id
1 'polypeptide(L)'
;MPFIDILIFAAIALFLIFRLRSILGSRDGFEQKRPEQSTFDGTAQTDNDNVPKKIVPLRTKKAASKIANGQGLEAVRQADSLFRDDEFMQGAASAFSMVLQAFADGDLSTLRRLLAFELYEEFAQSIHTRNKEGDQLTITVHAINDVQLTDGSVKDFIASVTVTFVSEQSRTVTNNAGDIVEDESEEQAVITDIWIFERDTQLDDPNWKLVETQNEVDR
;
A
#
# COMPACT_ATOMS: atom_id res chain seq x y z
N MET A 1 -13.45 -19.55 -23.69
CA MET A 1 -12.60 -18.66 -24.52
C MET A 1 -11.46 -18.16 -23.64
N PRO A 2 -10.29 -18.81 -23.63
CA PRO A 2 -9.20 -18.46 -22.67
C PRO A 2 -8.38 -17.22 -23.08
N PHE A 3 -8.89 -16.41 -24.02
CA PHE A 3 -8.11 -15.27 -24.52
C PHE A 3 -8.25 -13.99 -23.72
N ILE A 4 -9.29 -13.87 -22.87
CA ILE A 4 -9.55 -12.66 -22.09
C ILE A 4 -8.66 -12.61 -20.86
N ASP A 5 -8.41 -13.75 -20.23
CA ASP A 5 -7.50 -13.83 -19.07
C ASP A 5 -6.05 -13.54 -19.46
N ILE A 6 -5.62 -14.01 -20.63
CA ILE A 6 -4.29 -13.69 -21.19
C ILE A 6 -4.16 -12.18 -21.46
N LEU A 7 -5.24 -11.49 -21.83
CA LEU A 7 -5.23 -10.05 -22.08
C LEU A 7 -5.13 -9.24 -20.76
N ILE A 8 -5.76 -9.71 -19.69
CA ILE A 8 -5.68 -9.07 -18.38
C ILE A 8 -4.27 -9.22 -17.80
N PHE A 9 -3.70 -10.43 -17.86
CA PHE A 9 -2.31 -10.66 -17.44
C PHE A 9 -1.30 -9.93 -18.34
N ALA A 10 -1.55 -9.83 -19.64
CA ALA A 10 -0.72 -9.05 -20.56
C ALA A 10 -0.81 -7.54 -20.28
N ALA A 11 -1.97 -7.02 -19.92
CA ALA A 11 -2.13 -5.61 -19.54
C ALA A 11 -1.40 -5.28 -18.24
N ILE A 12 -1.48 -6.16 -17.24
CA ILE A 12 -0.74 -6.02 -15.96
C ILE A 12 0.76 -6.11 -16.22
N ALA A 13 1.22 -7.06 -17.03
CA ALA A 13 2.63 -7.20 -17.40
C ALA A 13 3.14 -5.98 -18.20
N LEU A 14 2.32 -5.42 -19.09
CA LEU A 14 2.69 -4.24 -19.87
C LEU A 14 2.78 -2.99 -19.00
N PHE A 15 1.87 -2.85 -18.03
CA PHE A 15 1.90 -1.77 -17.04
C PHE A 15 3.15 -1.82 -16.17
N LEU A 16 3.54 -3.01 -15.71
CA LEU A 16 4.78 -3.21 -14.94
C LEU A 16 6.02 -2.84 -15.75
N ILE A 17 6.07 -3.18 -17.04
CA ILE A 17 7.20 -2.81 -17.93
C ILE A 17 7.27 -1.29 -18.12
N PHE A 18 6.13 -0.61 -18.25
CA PHE A 18 6.09 0.86 -18.36
C PHE A 18 6.50 1.54 -17.06
N ARG A 19 6.08 1.04 -15.90
CA ARG A 19 6.43 1.58 -14.59
C ARG A 19 7.91 1.38 -14.25
N LEU A 20 8.49 0.20 -14.54
CA LEU A 20 9.93 -0.05 -14.37
C LEU A 20 10.78 0.86 -15.27
N ARG A 21 10.29 1.19 -16.48
CA ARG A 21 10.99 2.11 -17.39
C ARG A 21 10.95 3.56 -16.91
N SER A 22 9.91 3.96 -16.18
CA SER A 22 9.78 5.30 -15.58
C SER A 22 10.71 5.50 -14.38
N ILE A 23 11.05 4.44 -13.65
CA ILE A 23 11.93 4.51 -12.46
C ILE A 23 13.42 4.49 -12.85
N LEU A 24 13.78 3.89 -13.99
CA LEU A 24 15.18 3.82 -14.45
C LEU A 24 15.63 5.00 -15.32
N GLY A 25 14.77 6.00 -15.57
CA GLY A 25 15.00 7.07 -16.57
C GLY A 25 15.36 8.44 -16.02
N SER A 26 15.68 8.64 -14.73
CA SER A 26 16.09 9.95 -14.21
C SER A 26 17.46 9.86 -13.53
N ARG A 27 18.50 10.01 -14.34
CA ARG A 27 19.86 10.35 -13.89
C ARG A 27 20.00 11.86 -13.90
N ASP A 28 19.46 12.54 -12.91
CA ASP A 28 19.80 13.93 -12.65
C ASP A 28 20.98 13.99 -11.67
N GLY A 29 22.14 14.29 -12.23
CA GLY A 29 23.35 14.58 -11.49
C GLY A 29 23.19 15.88 -10.71
N PHE A 30 23.14 15.77 -9.38
CA PHE A 30 23.15 16.93 -8.50
C PHE A 30 24.61 17.29 -8.19
N GLU A 31 25.14 18.29 -8.88
CA GLU A 31 26.37 18.98 -8.50
C GLU A 31 26.10 19.90 -7.31
N GLN A 32 26.61 19.52 -6.16
CA GLN A 32 26.55 20.29 -4.92
C GLN A 32 27.56 21.42 -4.97
N LYS A 33 27.10 22.64 -5.27
CA LYS A 33 27.87 23.86 -5.00
C LYS A 33 27.86 24.16 -3.50
N ARG A 34 29.05 24.12 -2.93
CA ARG A 34 29.39 24.50 -1.56
C ARG A 34 29.16 26.02 -1.36
N PRO A 35 28.39 26.50 -0.39
CA PRO A 35 28.36 27.90 -0.04
C PRO A 35 29.56 28.23 0.87
N GLU A 36 30.23 29.31 0.54
CA GLU A 36 31.28 29.93 1.30
C GLU A 36 30.79 30.48 2.65
N GLN A 37 31.60 30.28 3.68
CA GLN A 37 31.45 30.87 4.97
C GLN A 37 31.62 32.41 4.86
N SER A 38 30.63 33.18 5.29
CA SER A 38 30.82 34.56 5.70
C SER A 38 30.70 34.66 7.22
N THR A 39 31.84 34.92 7.82
CA THR A 39 32.02 35.40 9.18
C THR A 39 31.40 36.77 9.34
N PHE A 40 30.54 36.97 10.33
CA PHE A 40 30.23 38.29 10.84
C PHE A 40 30.38 38.26 12.39
N ASP A 41 31.40 38.98 12.80
CA ASP A 41 31.73 39.40 14.15
C ASP A 41 30.94 40.66 14.50
N GLY A 42 30.45 40.81 15.72
CA GLY A 42 29.75 42.01 16.13
C GLY A 42 29.15 41.94 17.56
N THR A 43 30.01 42.25 18.49
CA THR A 43 29.77 42.57 19.91
C THR A 43 28.75 43.70 20.19
N ALA A 44 28.01 43.57 21.33
CA ALA A 44 27.77 44.52 22.43
C ALA A 44 26.38 44.34 23.05
N GLN A 45 26.28 43.88 24.25
CA GLN A 45 26.23 44.58 25.57
C GLN A 45 24.86 45.20 25.98
N THR A 46 24.33 44.63 27.09
CA THR A 46 23.63 45.26 28.25
C THR A 46 22.23 45.85 28.03
N ASP A 47 21.22 45.57 28.83
CA ASP A 47 21.02 45.70 30.26
C ASP A 47 19.69 45.09 30.74
N ASN A 48 19.69 44.68 31.99
CA ASN A 48 18.65 44.40 32.98
C ASN A 48 17.22 44.90 32.72
N ASP A 49 16.21 43.99 32.91
CA ASP A 49 15.30 44.23 34.05
C ASP A 49 14.49 42.98 34.42
N ASN A 50 14.38 42.79 35.70
CA ASN A 50 13.94 41.65 36.47
C ASN A 50 12.40 41.68 36.65
N VAL A 51 11.67 40.70 36.07
CA VAL A 51 10.32 40.35 36.54
C VAL A 51 10.14 38.85 36.46
N PRO A 52 9.84 38.12 37.55
CA PRO A 52 9.61 36.68 37.47
C PRO A 52 8.21 36.38 36.94
N LYS A 53 8.09 36.26 35.65
CA LYS A 53 6.91 35.62 35.06
C LYS A 53 7.07 34.11 35.14
N LYS A 54 6.27 33.52 36.05
CA LYS A 54 6.04 32.08 36.18
C LYS A 54 5.64 31.52 34.81
N ILE A 55 6.63 31.06 34.05
CA ILE A 55 6.41 30.38 32.79
C ILE A 55 5.96 28.97 33.13
N VAL A 56 4.65 28.72 33.00
CA VAL A 56 4.12 27.37 32.91
C VAL A 56 4.74 26.80 31.65
N PRO A 57 5.54 25.72 31.68
CA PRO A 57 6.01 25.10 30.46
C PRO A 57 4.78 24.51 29.73
N LEU A 58 4.38 25.21 28.70
CA LEU A 58 3.51 24.60 27.70
C LEU A 58 4.29 23.37 27.23
N ARG A 59 3.83 22.19 27.60
CA ARG A 59 4.28 20.93 27.01
C ARG A 59 3.94 21.03 25.53
N THR A 60 4.79 21.66 24.75
CA THR A 60 4.81 21.47 23.31
C THR A 60 5.02 19.98 23.13
N LYS A 61 3.96 19.27 22.70
CA LYS A 61 4.11 17.98 22.02
C LYS A 61 5.18 18.25 20.98
N LYS A 62 6.37 17.71 21.21
CA LYS A 62 7.45 17.70 20.21
C LYS A 62 6.81 17.00 19.03
N ALA A 63 6.37 17.76 18.03
CA ALA A 63 5.91 17.19 16.78
C ALA A 63 7.06 16.30 16.34
N ALA A 64 6.86 15.00 16.33
CA ALA A 64 7.84 14.08 15.81
C ALA A 64 8.13 14.58 14.39
N SER A 65 9.39 14.87 14.12
CA SER A 65 9.82 15.33 12.79
C SER A 65 9.49 14.20 11.82
N LYS A 66 8.39 14.34 11.11
CA LYS A 66 7.99 13.37 10.08
C LYS A 66 9.02 13.45 8.96
N ILE A 67 9.66 12.33 8.67
CA ILE A 67 10.60 12.28 7.54
C ILE A 67 9.80 12.27 6.23
N ALA A 68 10.30 13.01 5.24
CA ALA A 68 9.67 13.09 3.91
C ALA A 68 10.11 11.94 2.99
N ASN A 69 11.34 11.44 3.16
CA ASN A 69 11.90 10.40 2.32
C ASN A 69 12.80 9.45 3.11
N GLY A 70 12.72 8.15 2.82
CA GLY A 70 13.52 7.11 3.47
C GLY A 70 13.26 5.73 2.86
N GLN A 71 14.13 4.78 3.16
CA GLN A 71 14.02 3.39 2.69
C GLN A 71 13.96 2.43 3.86
N GLY A 72 13.28 1.30 3.64
CA GLY A 72 13.08 0.24 4.61
C GLY A 72 11.99 0.56 5.65
N LEU A 73 11.56 -0.46 6.36
CA LEU A 73 10.50 -0.37 7.40
C LEU A 73 10.85 0.61 8.52
N GLU A 74 12.15 0.80 8.81
CA GLU A 74 12.57 1.77 9.82
C GLU A 74 12.20 3.21 9.43
N ALA A 75 12.29 3.55 8.14
CA ALA A 75 11.84 4.84 7.65
C ALA A 75 10.34 5.03 7.85
N VAL A 76 9.54 3.98 7.63
CA VAL A 76 8.09 3.99 7.87
C VAL A 76 7.79 4.22 9.35
N ARG A 77 8.46 3.50 10.28
CA ARG A 77 8.29 3.68 11.74
C ARG A 77 8.64 5.10 12.21
N GLN A 78 9.63 5.73 11.58
CA GLN A 78 10.02 7.11 11.89
C GLN A 78 9.05 8.13 11.31
N ALA A 79 8.50 7.87 10.11
CA ALA A 79 7.54 8.76 9.47
C ALA A 79 6.15 8.69 10.12
N ASP A 80 5.73 7.50 10.51
CA ASP A 80 4.45 7.24 11.16
C ASP A 80 4.65 6.69 12.58
N SER A 81 4.52 7.55 13.57
CA SER A 81 4.69 7.18 14.99
C SER A 81 3.61 6.23 15.52
N LEU A 82 2.53 6.04 14.80
CA LEU A 82 1.44 5.10 15.11
C LEU A 82 1.65 3.73 14.47
N PHE A 83 2.56 3.61 13.51
CA PHE A 83 2.85 2.34 12.85
C PHE A 83 3.43 1.33 13.84
N ARG A 84 2.80 0.17 13.92
CA ARG A 84 3.22 -1.01 14.70
C ARG A 84 3.16 -2.22 13.78
N ASP A 85 4.27 -2.89 13.61
CA ASP A 85 4.41 -4.02 12.70
C ASP A 85 3.33 -5.08 12.93
N ASP A 86 3.14 -5.50 14.20
CA ASP A 86 2.20 -6.56 14.55
C ASP A 86 0.74 -6.15 14.30
N GLU A 87 0.37 -4.92 14.67
CA GLU A 87 -0.98 -4.38 14.46
C GLU A 87 -1.24 -4.19 12.97
N PHE A 88 -0.24 -3.74 12.22
CA PHE A 88 -0.32 -3.57 10.78
C PHE A 88 -0.50 -4.92 10.07
N MET A 89 0.29 -5.95 10.41
CA MET A 89 0.15 -7.30 9.84
C MET A 89 -1.23 -7.89 10.10
N GLN A 90 -1.77 -7.73 11.30
CA GLN A 90 -3.14 -8.18 11.62
C GLN A 90 -4.18 -7.42 10.77
N GLY A 91 -4.01 -6.10 10.63
CA GLY A 91 -4.87 -5.27 9.78
C GLY A 91 -4.78 -5.67 8.31
N ALA A 92 -3.57 -5.93 7.81
CA ALA A 92 -3.31 -6.36 6.45
C ALA A 92 -3.94 -7.73 6.15
N ALA A 93 -3.82 -8.71 7.07
CA ALA A 93 -4.46 -10.02 6.93
C ALA A 93 -5.99 -9.91 6.90
N SER A 94 -6.56 -9.03 7.74
CA SER A 94 -8.00 -8.75 7.71
C SER A 94 -8.42 -8.08 6.40
N ALA A 95 -7.65 -7.10 5.92
CA ALA A 95 -7.89 -6.42 4.65
C ALA A 95 -7.79 -7.39 3.47
N PHE A 96 -6.82 -8.33 3.49
CA PHE A 96 -6.65 -9.37 2.49
C PHE A 96 -7.95 -10.17 2.31
N SER A 97 -8.47 -10.73 3.38
CA SER A 97 -9.72 -11.51 3.34
C SER A 97 -10.91 -10.65 2.89
N MET A 98 -11.02 -9.40 3.39
CA MET A 98 -12.12 -8.51 3.04
C MET A 98 -12.07 -8.08 1.56
N VAL A 99 -10.89 -7.83 0.99
CA VAL A 99 -10.75 -7.43 -0.41
C VAL A 99 -11.12 -8.58 -1.34
N LEU A 100 -10.61 -9.79 -1.07
CA LEU A 100 -10.93 -10.97 -1.88
C LEU A 100 -12.42 -11.30 -1.83
N GLN A 101 -13.04 -11.27 -0.65
CA GLN A 101 -14.47 -11.49 -0.51
C GLN A 101 -15.29 -10.39 -1.21
N ALA A 102 -14.95 -9.12 -0.99
CA ALA A 102 -15.65 -8.00 -1.62
C ALA A 102 -15.52 -8.03 -3.15
N PHE A 103 -14.38 -8.47 -3.68
CA PHE A 103 -14.18 -8.66 -5.10
C PHE A 103 -15.06 -9.79 -5.66
N ALA A 104 -15.11 -10.93 -4.96
CA ALA A 104 -15.97 -12.05 -5.34
C ALA A 104 -17.45 -11.63 -5.33
N ASP A 105 -17.90 -10.97 -4.27
CA ASP A 105 -19.29 -10.53 -4.09
C ASP A 105 -19.68 -9.32 -4.96
N GLY A 106 -18.70 -8.62 -5.54
CA GLY A 106 -18.93 -7.37 -6.27
C GLY A 106 -19.29 -6.19 -5.34
N ASP A 107 -18.86 -6.23 -4.07
CA ASP A 107 -19.08 -5.15 -3.11
C ASP A 107 -18.14 -3.97 -3.34
N LEU A 108 -18.52 -3.11 -4.28
CA LEU A 108 -17.81 -1.88 -4.64
C LEU A 108 -17.67 -0.92 -3.44
N SER A 109 -18.58 -0.98 -2.47
CA SER A 109 -18.55 -0.06 -1.32
C SER A 109 -17.40 -0.42 -0.37
N THR A 110 -17.17 -1.69 -0.12
CA THR A 110 -16.05 -2.17 0.68
C THR A 110 -14.73 -1.95 -0.04
N LEU A 111 -14.66 -2.27 -1.34
CA LEU A 111 -13.45 -2.03 -2.15
C LEU A 111 -13.05 -0.56 -2.15
N ARG A 112 -13.98 0.39 -2.30
CA ARG A 112 -13.68 1.83 -2.27
C ARG A 112 -13.06 2.29 -0.96
N ARG A 113 -13.40 1.64 0.16
CA ARG A 113 -12.82 1.97 1.47
C ARG A 113 -11.40 1.44 1.64
N LEU A 114 -11.09 0.31 1.03
CA LEU A 114 -9.81 -0.40 1.23
C LEU A 114 -8.77 -0.06 0.16
N LEU A 115 -9.20 0.17 -1.09
CA LEU A 115 -8.32 0.39 -2.22
C LEU A 115 -8.03 1.88 -2.45
N ALA A 116 -6.88 2.18 -3.03
CA ALA A 116 -6.61 3.46 -3.67
C ALA A 116 -7.46 3.61 -4.94
N PHE A 117 -7.61 4.83 -5.43
CA PHE A 117 -8.55 5.12 -6.51
C PHE A 117 -8.24 4.33 -7.78
N GLU A 118 -7.00 4.29 -8.19
CA GLU A 118 -6.57 3.62 -9.43
C GLU A 118 -6.86 2.12 -9.38
N LEU A 119 -6.46 1.46 -8.29
CA LEU A 119 -6.72 0.03 -8.10
C LEU A 119 -8.21 -0.28 -7.96
N TYR A 120 -8.97 0.61 -7.29
CA TYR A 120 -10.43 0.50 -7.20
C TYR A 120 -11.09 0.50 -8.59
N GLU A 121 -10.69 1.40 -9.49
CA GLU A 121 -11.25 1.48 -10.85
C GLU A 121 -10.98 0.19 -11.63
N GLU A 122 -9.79 -0.42 -11.48
CA GLU A 122 -9.45 -1.70 -12.12
C GLU A 122 -10.35 -2.83 -11.62
N PHE A 123 -10.52 -2.92 -10.29
CA PHE A 123 -11.39 -3.92 -9.67
C PHE A 123 -12.86 -3.72 -10.06
N ALA A 124 -13.33 -2.49 -10.06
CA ALA A 124 -14.70 -2.15 -10.45
C ALA A 124 -14.96 -2.50 -11.92
N GLN A 125 -14.01 -2.24 -12.82
CA GLN A 125 -14.11 -2.61 -14.21
C GLN A 125 -14.18 -4.13 -14.41
N SER A 126 -13.37 -4.89 -13.69
CA SER A 126 -13.38 -6.36 -13.71
C SER A 126 -14.73 -6.92 -13.23
N ILE A 127 -15.25 -6.40 -12.10
CA ILE A 127 -16.57 -6.77 -11.59
C ILE A 127 -17.67 -6.43 -12.60
N HIS A 128 -17.60 -5.26 -13.23
CA HIS A 128 -18.58 -4.85 -14.23
C HIS A 128 -18.58 -5.79 -15.44
N THR A 129 -17.41 -6.18 -15.92
CA THR A 129 -17.27 -7.12 -17.06
C THR A 129 -17.86 -8.47 -16.72
N ARG A 130 -17.49 -9.04 -15.56
CA ARG A 130 -18.02 -10.31 -15.06
C ARG A 130 -19.55 -10.29 -14.94
N ASN A 131 -20.11 -9.23 -14.34
CA ASN A 131 -21.55 -9.08 -14.20
C ASN A 131 -22.27 -8.97 -15.54
N LYS A 132 -21.65 -8.35 -16.57
CA LYS A 132 -22.20 -8.25 -17.91
C LYS A 132 -22.22 -9.59 -18.63
N GLU A 133 -21.24 -10.44 -18.37
CA GLU A 133 -21.17 -11.81 -18.88
C GLU A 133 -22.12 -12.74 -18.11
N GLY A 134 -22.52 -12.31 -16.91
CA GLY A 134 -23.42 -13.02 -16.03
C GLY A 134 -22.73 -14.10 -15.21
N ASP A 135 -21.42 -14.00 -15.10
CA ASP A 135 -20.62 -14.94 -14.36
C ASP A 135 -20.59 -14.59 -12.87
N GLN A 136 -20.56 -15.60 -12.03
CA GLN A 136 -20.41 -15.49 -10.58
C GLN A 136 -19.07 -16.06 -10.16
N LEU A 137 -18.33 -15.28 -9.40
CA LEU A 137 -17.04 -15.66 -8.83
C LEU A 137 -17.22 -16.00 -7.35
N THR A 138 -16.67 -17.15 -6.96
CA THR A 138 -16.51 -17.52 -5.56
C THR A 138 -15.03 -17.66 -5.26
N ILE A 139 -14.54 -16.98 -4.23
CA ILE A 139 -13.19 -17.14 -3.70
C ILE A 139 -13.31 -17.58 -2.24
N THR A 140 -12.63 -18.65 -1.88
CA THR A 140 -12.55 -19.11 -0.49
C THR A 140 -11.10 -19.07 -0.04
N VAL A 141 -10.81 -18.28 0.98
CA VAL A 141 -9.53 -18.30 1.69
C VAL A 141 -9.65 -19.32 2.82
N HIS A 142 -9.04 -20.48 2.65
CA HIS A 142 -9.09 -21.56 3.64
C HIS A 142 -8.18 -21.29 4.83
N ALA A 143 -6.98 -20.77 4.55
CA ALA A 143 -6.00 -20.39 5.56
C ALA A 143 -5.09 -19.27 5.02
N ILE A 144 -4.62 -18.42 5.93
CA ILE A 144 -3.47 -17.52 5.69
C ILE A 144 -2.33 -18.14 6.50
N ASN A 145 -1.40 -18.80 5.80
CA ASN A 145 -0.33 -19.58 6.42
C ASN A 145 0.82 -18.69 6.89
N ASP A 146 1.04 -17.56 6.19
CA ASP A 146 2.09 -16.62 6.54
C ASP A 146 1.75 -15.20 6.10
N VAL A 147 2.24 -14.21 6.88
CA VAL A 147 2.12 -12.78 6.59
C VAL A 147 3.43 -12.12 6.96
N GLN A 148 4.13 -11.55 6.00
CA GLN A 148 5.43 -10.92 6.21
C GLN A 148 5.46 -9.49 5.68
N LEU A 149 6.08 -8.58 6.45
CA LEU A 149 6.49 -7.27 5.96
C LEU A 149 7.82 -7.44 5.21
N THR A 150 7.79 -7.34 3.89
CA THR A 150 8.98 -7.64 3.06
C THR A 150 9.73 -6.39 2.63
N ASP A 151 9.07 -5.24 2.54
CA ASP A 151 9.74 -3.97 2.24
C ASP A 151 8.95 -2.78 2.82
N GLY A 152 9.59 -1.62 2.83
CA GLY A 152 8.98 -0.37 3.22
C GLY A 152 9.74 0.83 2.68
N SER A 153 9.07 1.94 2.47
CA SER A 153 9.69 3.19 2.05
C SER A 153 8.85 4.39 2.44
N VAL A 154 9.45 5.56 2.40
CA VAL A 154 8.75 6.83 2.51
C VAL A 154 9.22 7.72 1.37
N LYS A 155 8.29 8.24 0.59
CA LYS A 155 8.56 9.20 -0.49
C LYS A 155 7.52 10.31 -0.43
N ASP A 156 7.99 11.54 -0.36
CA ASP A 156 7.13 12.73 -0.32
C ASP A 156 6.03 12.65 0.75
N PHE A 157 6.40 12.13 1.93
CA PHE A 157 5.52 11.83 3.08
C PHE A 157 4.52 10.69 2.87
N ILE A 158 4.50 10.04 1.73
CA ILE A 158 3.75 8.81 1.54
C ILE A 158 4.58 7.64 2.05
N ALA A 159 4.11 7.01 3.11
CA ALA A 159 4.66 5.75 3.59
C ALA A 159 4.07 4.60 2.77
N SER A 160 4.95 3.72 2.30
CA SER A 160 4.60 2.53 1.53
C SER A 160 5.13 1.29 2.25
N VAL A 161 4.32 0.24 2.36
CA VAL A 161 4.66 -1.03 3.00
C VAL A 161 4.26 -2.17 2.10
N THR A 162 5.20 -3.08 1.81
CA THR A 162 4.97 -4.30 1.06
C THR A 162 4.74 -5.46 2.01
N VAL A 163 3.66 -6.18 1.78
CA VAL A 163 3.27 -7.38 2.54
C VAL A 163 3.23 -8.56 1.60
N THR A 164 3.85 -9.66 2.00
CA THR A 164 3.73 -10.94 1.33
C THR A 164 2.82 -11.84 2.15
N PHE A 165 1.78 -12.37 1.52
CA PHE A 165 0.86 -13.36 2.07
C PHE A 165 1.12 -14.70 1.43
N VAL A 166 1.14 -15.75 2.23
CA VAL A 166 1.07 -17.14 1.75
C VAL A 166 -0.25 -17.71 2.25
N SER A 167 -1.12 -18.07 1.34
CA SER A 167 -2.48 -18.50 1.69
C SER A 167 -2.94 -19.70 0.88
N GLU A 168 -3.85 -20.48 1.45
CA GLU A 168 -4.57 -21.55 0.76
C GLU A 168 -5.90 -20.99 0.28
N GLN A 169 -6.10 -21.00 -1.02
CA GLN A 169 -7.29 -20.44 -1.66
C GLN A 169 -7.90 -21.46 -2.63
N SER A 170 -9.20 -21.35 -2.84
CA SER A 170 -9.90 -21.99 -3.95
C SER A 170 -10.76 -20.95 -4.68
N ARG A 171 -10.91 -21.15 -6.00
CA ARG A 171 -11.67 -20.26 -6.86
C ARG A 171 -12.60 -21.06 -7.74
N THR A 172 -13.81 -20.57 -7.90
CA THR A 172 -14.80 -21.16 -8.82
C THR A 172 -15.53 -20.05 -9.56
N VAL A 173 -15.69 -20.22 -10.86
CA VAL A 173 -16.52 -19.34 -11.69
C VAL A 173 -17.69 -20.16 -12.24
N THR A 174 -18.91 -19.65 -12.06
CA THR A 174 -20.14 -20.24 -12.59
C THR A 174 -20.79 -19.25 -13.58
N ASN A 175 -21.29 -19.76 -14.70
CA ASN A 175 -22.00 -18.94 -15.68
C ASN A 175 -23.49 -18.75 -15.30
N ASN A 176 -24.21 -17.96 -16.09
CA ASN A 176 -25.65 -17.72 -15.90
C ASN A 176 -26.54 -18.99 -15.94
N ALA A 177 -26.07 -20.06 -16.56
CA ALA A 177 -26.80 -21.33 -16.60
C ALA A 177 -26.57 -22.18 -15.34
N GLY A 178 -25.65 -21.76 -14.48
CA GLY A 178 -25.24 -22.49 -13.29
C GLY A 178 -24.15 -23.54 -13.56
N ASP A 179 -23.60 -23.56 -14.79
CA ASP A 179 -22.49 -24.45 -15.11
C ASP A 179 -21.17 -23.86 -14.57
N ILE A 180 -20.33 -24.71 -14.01
CA ILE A 180 -18.98 -24.34 -13.61
C ILE A 180 -18.13 -24.20 -14.86
N VAL A 181 -17.58 -23.01 -15.10
CA VAL A 181 -16.72 -22.68 -16.24
C VAL A 181 -15.24 -22.67 -15.88
N GLU A 182 -14.94 -22.42 -14.61
CA GLU A 182 -13.61 -22.56 -14.02
C GLU A 182 -13.77 -23.20 -12.64
N ASP A 183 -13.03 -24.27 -12.40
CA ASP A 183 -13.05 -24.99 -11.12
C ASP A 183 -11.64 -25.23 -10.61
N GLU A 184 -11.26 -24.43 -9.64
CA GLU A 184 -10.04 -24.60 -8.83
C GLU A 184 -10.42 -24.96 -7.40
N SER A 185 -11.61 -25.52 -7.18
CA SER A 185 -12.13 -25.85 -5.85
C SER A 185 -11.51 -27.11 -5.24
N GLU A 186 -11.10 -28.06 -6.08
CA GLU A 186 -10.51 -29.32 -5.63
C GLU A 186 -9.01 -29.19 -5.29
N GLU A 187 -8.34 -28.19 -5.88
CA GLU A 187 -6.95 -27.86 -5.56
C GLU A 187 -6.94 -26.64 -4.65
N GLN A 188 -6.72 -26.87 -3.35
CA GLN A 188 -6.36 -25.79 -2.44
C GLN A 188 -4.97 -25.29 -2.87
N ALA A 189 -4.96 -24.35 -3.81
CA ALA A 189 -3.71 -23.80 -4.29
C ALA A 189 -3.06 -22.97 -3.17
N VAL A 190 -1.78 -23.21 -2.93
CA VAL A 190 -0.96 -22.30 -2.12
C VAL A 190 -0.54 -21.14 -3.03
N ILE A 191 -1.04 -19.97 -2.70
CA ILE A 191 -0.80 -18.75 -3.48
C ILE A 191 0.05 -17.79 -2.66
N THR A 192 1.05 -17.22 -3.30
CA THR A 192 1.85 -16.13 -2.73
C THR A 192 1.38 -14.81 -3.35
N ASP A 193 0.77 -13.98 -2.54
CA ASP A 193 0.30 -12.64 -2.90
C ASP A 193 1.23 -11.58 -2.33
N ILE A 194 1.64 -10.62 -3.15
CA ILE A 194 2.46 -9.47 -2.75
C ILE A 194 1.61 -8.21 -2.91
N TRP A 195 1.31 -7.56 -1.79
CA TRP A 195 0.46 -6.39 -1.74
C TRP A 195 1.20 -5.17 -1.22
N ILE A 196 0.94 -4.01 -1.80
CA ILE A 196 1.54 -2.75 -1.40
C ILE A 196 0.45 -1.85 -0.83
N PHE A 197 0.67 -1.41 0.42
CA PHE A 197 -0.19 -0.47 1.11
C PHE A 197 0.48 0.89 1.23
N GLU A 198 -0.27 1.97 1.04
CA GLU A 198 0.23 3.33 1.19
C GLU A 198 -0.63 4.15 2.15
N ARG A 199 0.03 5.11 2.81
CA ARG A 199 -0.60 6.10 3.69
C ARG A 199 0.13 7.42 3.61
N ASP A 200 -0.62 8.53 3.50
CA ASP A 200 -0.08 9.87 3.68
C ASP A 200 0.12 10.14 5.18
N THR A 201 1.39 10.26 5.59
CA THR A 201 1.75 10.48 6.99
C THR A 201 1.51 11.92 7.47
N GLN A 202 1.16 12.84 6.59
CA GLN A 202 0.77 14.21 6.94
C GLN A 202 -0.68 14.28 7.41
N LEU A 203 -1.53 13.34 6.96
CA LEU A 203 -2.92 13.28 7.32
C LEU A 203 -3.12 12.59 8.68
N ASP A 204 -4.15 13.02 9.40
CA ASP A 204 -4.55 12.37 10.66
C ASP A 204 -5.34 11.07 10.43
N ASP A 205 -5.66 10.73 9.17
CA ASP A 205 -6.34 9.48 8.83
C ASP A 205 -5.41 8.29 9.09
N PRO A 206 -5.75 7.36 9.98
CA PRO A 206 -4.92 6.19 10.28
C PRO A 206 -5.01 5.10 9.21
N ASN A 207 -5.91 5.22 8.24
CA ASN A 207 -6.20 4.17 7.29
C ASN A 207 -5.14 4.07 6.20
N TRP A 208 -4.65 2.86 5.99
CA TRP A 208 -3.83 2.48 4.85
C TRP A 208 -4.70 2.10 3.67
N LYS A 209 -4.25 2.39 2.47
CA LYS A 209 -4.90 2.02 1.22
C LYS A 209 -4.06 1.02 0.47
N LEU A 210 -4.69 -0.03 -0.04
CA LEU A 210 -4.06 -0.95 -0.96
C LEU A 210 -3.91 -0.27 -2.32
N VAL A 211 -2.68 -0.19 -2.82
CA VAL A 211 -2.35 0.50 -4.08
C VAL A 211 -1.94 -0.46 -5.19
N GLU A 212 -1.45 -1.64 -4.83
CA GLU A 212 -0.97 -2.62 -5.82
C GLU A 212 -1.12 -4.04 -5.28
N THR A 213 -1.46 -4.98 -6.16
CA THR A 213 -1.49 -6.42 -5.89
C THR A 213 -0.74 -7.17 -6.98
N GLN A 214 0.06 -8.15 -6.58
CA GLN A 214 0.72 -9.09 -7.46
C GLN A 214 0.53 -10.50 -6.88
N ASN A 215 0.38 -11.51 -7.72
CA ASN A 215 0.37 -12.90 -7.27
C ASN A 215 1.45 -13.70 -8.01
N GLU A 216 2.12 -14.57 -7.26
CA GLU A 216 3.00 -15.60 -7.81
C GLU A 216 2.28 -16.94 -7.61
N VAL A 217 1.96 -17.61 -8.72
CA VAL A 217 1.45 -18.98 -8.68
C VAL A 217 2.67 -19.90 -8.85
N ASP A 218 3.03 -20.63 -7.81
CA ASP A 218 4.01 -21.72 -7.91
C ASP A 218 3.41 -22.81 -8.82
N ARG A 219 4.02 -23.00 -10.00
CA ARG A 219 3.67 -24.04 -10.98
C ARG A 219 4.52 -25.27 -10.77
#